data_3569635b41b95f6ce8f10b435b99a536
#
_entry.id   3569635b41b95f6ce8f10b435b99a536
#
_cell.length_a   1.000
_cell.length_b   1.000
_cell.length_c   1.000
_cell.angle_alpha   90.00
_cell.angle_beta   90.00
_cell.angle_gamma   90.00
#
_symmetry.space_group_name_H-M   'P 1'
#
loop_
_entity.id
_entity.type
_entity.pdbx_description
1 polymer ?
#
loop_
_entity_poly.entity_id
_entity_poly.type
_entity_poly.pdbx_seq_one_letter_code
_entity_poly.pdbx_strand_id
1 'polypeptide(L)'
;MKKMKVMALVLAAALACMSLTACGGSKDSGDGTSASGNEEGKGLTVATSPDFPPFESLENNEIVGIEVDIMNLISEDLGLPVKYEQMDFDSVIPGVQTGKFDVGMSGITVTEDRQKNCDFTDPYFLASQAIVVTADSPITCKADLEGKKISVQTGTTAEEYCMDNGYEVLSFTANNDAAAALTTGKVDAWVVDNEVAVALAAQQGLTVLDEAMTSEPYAFAFAKGSDELVSSFNASLKKLMDDGSIQEIFDKYGVLYVAPEA
;
A
#
# COMPACT_ATOMS: atom_id res chain seq x y z
N MET A 1 -23.36 -37.32 42.95
CA MET A 1 -24.54 -38.23 43.04
C MET A 1 -25.50 -37.90 41.92
N LYS A 2 -25.88 -38.96 41.17
CA LYS A 2 -26.99 -39.10 40.20
C LYS A 2 -26.84 -38.36 38.86
N LYS A 3 -26.41 -39.04 37.77
CA LYS A 3 -27.10 -39.99 36.86
C LYS A 3 -27.89 -39.24 35.78
N MET A 4 -27.40 -39.14 34.45
CA MET A 4 -27.52 -40.17 33.40
C MET A 4 -28.94 -40.38 32.91
N LYS A 5 -29.16 -40.14 31.57
CA LYS A 5 -29.82 -41.00 30.56
C LYS A 5 -30.07 -40.17 29.32
N VAL A 6 -29.43 -40.29 28.09
CA VAL A 6 -29.49 -41.36 27.11
C VAL A 6 -30.94 -41.67 26.64
N MET A 7 -31.18 -41.42 25.34
CA MET A 7 -31.96 -42.18 24.35
C MET A 7 -32.05 -41.29 23.07
N ALA A 8 -31.54 -41.54 21.94
CA ALA A 8 -31.39 -42.67 21.00
C ALA A 8 -32.66 -43.02 20.18
N LEU A 9 -32.46 -43.12 18.87
CA LEU A 9 -33.19 -43.81 17.79
C LEU A 9 -34.40 -43.07 17.20
N VAL A 10 -34.78 -43.07 15.88
CA VAL A 10 -34.65 -44.02 14.74
C VAL A 10 -35.02 -43.25 13.47
N LEU A 11 -34.25 -43.27 12.37
CA LEU A 11 -34.34 -44.02 11.12
C LEU A 11 -35.66 -43.99 10.32
N ALA A 12 -35.63 -43.55 9.06
CA ALA A 12 -36.21 -44.14 7.83
C ALA A 12 -36.06 -43.17 6.66
N ALA A 13 -35.50 -43.47 5.68
CA ALA A 13 -35.24 -44.04 4.39
C ALA A 13 -36.48 -44.18 3.48
N ALA A 14 -36.38 -43.66 2.25
CA ALA A 14 -36.96 -44.12 0.99
C ALA A 14 -36.54 -43.16 -0.12
N LEU A 15 -35.68 -43.49 -1.01
CA LEU A 15 -35.68 -44.28 -2.25
C LEU A 15 -36.54 -43.69 -3.38
N ALA A 16 -35.80 -43.28 -4.42
CA ALA A 16 -35.86 -43.55 -5.85
C ALA A 16 -36.95 -42.91 -6.70
N CYS A 17 -36.53 -42.25 -7.77
CA CYS A 17 -36.81 -42.73 -9.13
C CYS A 17 -35.91 -42.05 -10.18
N MET A 18 -35.21 -42.88 -10.90
CA MET A 18 -34.53 -42.60 -12.17
C MET A 18 -35.50 -42.32 -13.30
N SER A 19 -35.11 -41.43 -14.20
CA SER A 19 -35.45 -41.60 -15.62
C SER A 19 -34.36 -41.00 -16.51
N LEU A 20 -33.60 -41.92 -17.13
CA LEU A 20 -32.76 -41.64 -18.31
C LEU A 20 -33.68 -41.44 -19.53
N THR A 21 -33.33 -40.46 -20.33
CA THR A 21 -33.61 -40.55 -21.78
C THR A 21 -32.40 -39.99 -22.52
N ALA A 22 -31.81 -40.85 -23.32
CA ALA A 22 -30.69 -40.58 -24.21
C ALA A 22 -31.22 -40.26 -25.62
N CYS A 23 -30.34 -39.75 -26.44
CA CYS A 23 -30.24 -39.66 -27.89
C CYS A 23 -30.53 -38.28 -28.52
N GLY A 24 -29.49 -37.78 -29.19
CA GLY A 24 -29.38 -37.57 -30.58
C GLY A 24 -28.50 -36.39 -30.96
N GLY A 25 -27.36 -36.65 -31.59
CA GLY A 25 -26.38 -35.69 -32.05
C GLY A 25 -26.82 -34.80 -33.19
N SER A 26 -26.16 -33.66 -33.33
CA SER A 26 -25.64 -33.10 -34.59
C SER A 26 -24.68 -31.97 -34.31
N LYS A 27 -23.56 -31.99 -35.01
CA LYS A 27 -22.57 -30.95 -35.14
C LYS A 27 -23.20 -29.69 -35.73
N ASP A 28 -22.96 -28.55 -35.14
CA ASP A 28 -22.75 -27.36 -35.95
C ASP A 28 -21.77 -26.41 -35.28
N SER A 29 -20.91 -25.84 -36.12
CA SER A 29 -19.83 -24.92 -35.77
C SER A 29 -20.46 -23.54 -35.68
N GLY A 30 -20.18 -22.82 -34.57
CA GLY A 30 -20.66 -21.47 -34.45
C GLY A 30 -19.97 -20.75 -33.30
N ASP A 31 -18.99 -19.98 -33.69
CA ASP A 31 -18.63 -18.68 -33.15
C ASP A 31 -18.58 -18.50 -31.61
N GLY A 32 -17.35 -18.53 -31.11
CA GLY A 32 -17.04 -18.17 -29.74
C GLY A 32 -17.15 -16.67 -29.55
N THR A 33 -18.33 -16.18 -29.27
CA THR A 33 -18.49 -14.86 -28.64
C THR A 33 -18.14 -15.04 -27.17
N SER A 34 -16.94 -14.64 -26.80
CA SER A 34 -16.60 -14.39 -25.41
C SER A 34 -17.58 -13.33 -24.91
N ALA A 35 -18.60 -13.76 -24.20
CA ALA A 35 -19.41 -12.88 -23.39
C ALA A 35 -18.46 -12.30 -22.32
N SER A 36 -18.00 -11.05 -22.54
CA SER A 36 -17.56 -10.17 -21.48
C SER A 36 -18.74 -10.06 -20.52
N GLY A 37 -18.72 -10.87 -19.47
CA GLY A 37 -19.64 -10.72 -18.37
C GLY A 37 -19.29 -9.39 -17.72
N ASN A 38 -20.14 -8.39 -17.86
CA ASN A 38 -20.20 -7.25 -16.96
C ASN A 38 -20.43 -7.84 -15.56
N GLU A 39 -19.39 -7.99 -14.77
CA GLU A 39 -19.49 -8.15 -13.32
C GLU A 39 -19.81 -6.76 -12.73
N GLU A 40 -21.08 -6.33 -12.88
CA GLU A 40 -21.61 -5.22 -12.10
C GLU A 40 -21.47 -5.59 -10.61
N GLY A 41 -20.51 -4.93 -9.91
CA GLY A 41 -20.43 -4.94 -8.45
C GLY A 41 -19.17 -5.48 -7.81
N LYS A 42 -18.12 -5.84 -8.55
CA LYS A 42 -16.83 -6.18 -7.93
C LYS A 42 -16.07 -4.90 -7.58
N GLY A 43 -16.04 -4.55 -6.29
CA GLY A 43 -15.21 -3.46 -5.79
C GLY A 43 -13.71 -3.79 -5.89
N LEU A 44 -12.87 -2.78 -5.69
CA LEU A 44 -11.42 -2.91 -5.65
C LEU A 44 -10.94 -3.33 -4.26
N THR A 45 -10.00 -4.26 -4.20
CA THR A 45 -9.23 -4.57 -2.99
C THR A 45 -7.92 -3.81 -3.01
N VAL A 46 -7.71 -2.97 -1.98
CA VAL A 46 -6.54 -2.09 -1.86
C VAL A 46 -5.67 -2.56 -0.71
N ALA A 47 -4.44 -2.99 -1.01
CA ALA A 47 -3.42 -3.36 -0.04
C ALA A 47 -2.69 -2.12 0.48
N THR A 48 -2.55 -1.97 1.79
CA THR A 48 -1.89 -0.81 2.41
C THR A 48 -1.23 -1.17 3.74
N SER A 49 -0.18 -0.43 4.12
CA SER A 49 0.51 -0.52 5.42
C SER A 49 0.25 0.77 6.22
N PRO A 50 -0.81 0.81 7.07
CA PRO A 50 -1.28 2.05 7.68
C PRO A 50 -0.46 2.46 8.92
N ASP A 51 0.86 2.59 8.76
CA ASP A 51 1.83 3.11 9.72
C ASP A 51 2.71 4.23 9.10
N PHE A 52 2.15 4.94 8.10
CA PHE A 52 2.86 5.90 7.25
C PHE A 52 2.14 7.27 7.20
N PRO A 53 1.88 7.92 8.37
CA PRO A 53 1.23 9.23 8.40
C PRO A 53 2.11 10.29 7.71
N PRO A 54 1.52 11.27 7.00
CA PRO A 54 0.08 11.55 6.86
C PRO A 54 -0.59 10.85 5.68
N PHE A 55 0.09 9.94 4.96
CA PHE A 55 -0.44 9.27 3.78
C PHE A 55 -1.48 8.21 4.13
N GLU A 56 -1.14 7.30 5.05
CA GLU A 56 -2.08 6.33 5.63
C GLU A 56 -1.70 6.01 7.09
N SER A 57 -2.70 5.99 7.94
CA SER A 57 -2.56 5.61 9.34
C SER A 57 -3.83 4.97 9.87
N LEU A 58 -3.68 4.20 10.96
CA LEU A 58 -4.81 3.58 11.62
C LEU A 58 -5.29 4.48 12.77
N GLU A 59 -6.46 5.09 12.62
CA GLU A 59 -7.11 5.90 13.64
C GLU A 59 -8.45 5.31 14.02
N ASN A 60 -8.68 5.05 15.31
CA ASN A 60 -9.93 4.45 15.81
C ASN A 60 -10.37 3.18 15.05
N ASN A 61 -9.42 2.38 14.58
CA ASN A 61 -9.62 1.19 13.75
C ASN A 61 -10.12 1.47 12.31
N GLU A 62 -9.98 2.70 11.85
CA GLU A 62 -10.23 3.10 10.46
C GLU A 62 -8.91 3.53 9.81
N ILE A 63 -8.71 3.21 8.54
CA ILE A 63 -7.56 3.66 7.78
C ILE A 63 -7.88 5.04 7.22
N VAL A 64 -7.04 6.03 7.54
CA VAL A 64 -7.21 7.44 7.16
C VAL A 64 -5.90 8.01 6.63
N GLY A 65 -5.96 9.07 5.84
CA GLY A 65 -4.78 9.75 5.34
C GLY A 65 -4.96 10.32 3.93
N ILE A 66 -3.91 10.93 3.42
CA ILE A 66 -3.87 11.57 2.09
C ILE A 66 -4.23 10.57 1.00
N GLU A 67 -3.57 9.42 0.97
CA GLU A 67 -3.82 8.39 -0.05
C GLU A 67 -5.21 7.79 0.05
N VAL A 68 -5.74 7.66 1.26
CA VAL A 68 -7.11 7.17 1.49
C VAL A 68 -8.14 8.15 0.92
N ASP A 69 -7.94 9.45 1.15
CA ASP A 69 -8.82 10.49 0.59
C ASP A 69 -8.75 10.52 -0.95
N ILE A 70 -7.55 10.43 -1.52
CA ILE A 70 -7.36 10.35 -2.99
C ILE A 70 -8.04 9.10 -3.55
N MET A 71 -7.82 7.94 -2.94
CA MET A 71 -8.40 6.65 -3.37
C MET A 71 -9.93 6.69 -3.30
N ASN A 72 -10.51 7.31 -2.28
CA ASN A 72 -11.96 7.46 -2.14
C ASN A 72 -12.53 8.34 -3.27
N LEU A 73 -11.87 9.43 -3.65
CA LEU A 73 -12.30 10.26 -4.79
C LEU A 73 -12.20 9.51 -6.12
N ILE A 74 -11.13 8.72 -6.33
CA ILE A 74 -10.99 7.84 -7.50
C ILE A 74 -12.10 6.79 -7.51
N SER A 75 -12.38 6.17 -6.36
CA SER A 75 -13.47 5.20 -6.19
C SER A 75 -14.82 5.77 -6.59
N GLU A 76 -15.12 7.00 -6.16
CA GLU A 76 -16.36 7.71 -6.52
C GLU A 76 -16.42 8.02 -8.01
N ASP A 77 -15.33 8.53 -8.58
CA ASP A 77 -15.26 8.90 -10.01
C ASP A 77 -15.42 7.69 -10.93
N LEU A 78 -14.83 6.56 -10.56
CA LEU A 78 -14.90 5.31 -11.33
C LEU A 78 -16.14 4.45 -11.01
N GLY A 79 -16.87 4.74 -9.92
CA GLY A 79 -17.99 3.92 -9.45
C GLY A 79 -17.56 2.53 -8.96
N LEU A 80 -16.33 2.37 -8.48
CA LEU A 80 -15.74 1.12 -8.01
C LEU A 80 -15.55 1.18 -6.48
N PRO A 81 -16.41 0.56 -5.67
CA PRO A 81 -16.26 0.54 -4.21
C PRO A 81 -14.91 -0.03 -3.80
N VAL A 82 -14.27 0.56 -2.78
CA VAL A 82 -12.96 0.16 -2.30
C VAL A 82 -13.09 -0.60 -0.98
N LYS A 83 -12.31 -1.68 -0.84
CA LYS A 83 -12.06 -2.39 0.40
C LYS A 83 -10.57 -2.34 0.71
N TYR A 84 -10.21 -1.72 1.83
CA TYR A 84 -8.83 -1.68 2.30
C TYR A 84 -8.45 -2.97 3.05
N GLU A 85 -7.28 -3.51 2.75
CA GLU A 85 -6.67 -4.66 3.43
C GLU A 85 -5.30 -4.24 3.98
N GLN A 86 -5.19 -4.20 5.32
CA GLN A 86 -3.95 -3.80 5.98
C GLN A 86 -2.94 -4.96 6.06
N MET A 87 -1.68 -4.63 5.87
CA MET A 87 -0.57 -5.57 5.96
C MET A 87 0.75 -4.85 6.21
N ASP A 88 1.84 -5.60 6.40
CA ASP A 88 3.17 -5.05 6.44
C ASP A 88 3.61 -4.55 5.06
N PHE A 89 4.39 -3.48 5.00
CA PHE A 89 4.78 -2.81 3.74
C PHE A 89 5.44 -3.76 2.74
N ASP A 90 6.35 -4.61 3.20
CA ASP A 90 7.07 -5.59 2.37
C ASP A 90 6.15 -6.66 1.73
N SER A 91 4.91 -6.74 2.17
CA SER A 91 3.88 -7.65 1.66
C SER A 91 2.94 -6.99 0.64
N VAL A 92 2.90 -5.65 0.55
CA VAL A 92 1.99 -4.91 -0.34
C VAL A 92 2.28 -5.22 -1.81
N ILE A 93 3.51 -4.94 -2.26
CA ILE A 93 3.91 -5.16 -3.66
C ILE A 93 3.79 -6.64 -4.08
N PRO A 94 4.31 -7.64 -3.31
CA PRO A 94 4.09 -9.05 -3.63
C PRO A 94 2.61 -9.46 -3.71
N GLY A 95 1.77 -8.89 -2.85
CA GLY A 95 0.33 -9.12 -2.87
C GLY A 95 -0.34 -8.64 -4.16
N VAL A 96 0.06 -7.48 -4.66
CA VAL A 96 -0.40 -6.93 -5.94
C VAL A 96 0.14 -7.73 -7.12
N GLN A 97 1.44 -8.03 -7.14
CA GLN A 97 2.10 -8.81 -8.19
C GLN A 97 1.42 -10.15 -8.46
N THR A 98 0.93 -10.80 -7.40
CA THR A 98 0.25 -12.10 -7.49
C THR A 98 -1.25 -11.98 -7.84
N GLY A 99 -1.77 -10.77 -7.97
CA GLY A 99 -3.20 -10.51 -8.21
C GLY A 99 -4.09 -10.84 -7.00
N LYS A 100 -3.51 -10.94 -5.81
CA LYS A 100 -4.28 -11.11 -4.56
C LYS A 100 -5.05 -9.83 -4.22
N PHE A 101 -4.49 -8.68 -4.55
CA PHE A 101 -5.07 -7.36 -4.41
C PHE A 101 -5.06 -6.65 -5.76
N ASP A 102 -6.08 -5.81 -5.98
CA ASP A 102 -6.23 -5.08 -7.24
C ASP A 102 -5.29 -3.87 -7.28
N VAL A 103 -5.05 -3.22 -6.14
CA VAL A 103 -4.23 -1.99 -6.01
C VAL A 103 -3.32 -2.08 -4.80
N GLY A 104 -2.08 -1.60 -4.93
CA GLY A 104 -1.17 -1.27 -3.83
C GLY A 104 -1.15 0.23 -3.59
N MET A 105 -1.32 0.62 -2.32
CA MET A 105 -1.38 2.00 -1.86
C MET A 105 -0.64 2.09 -0.53
N SER A 106 0.55 2.67 -0.50
CA SER A 106 1.36 2.80 0.74
C SER A 106 2.60 3.67 0.52
N GLY A 107 2.44 4.89 0.01
CA GLY A 107 3.59 5.74 -0.33
C GLY A 107 4.57 5.03 -1.26
N ILE A 108 4.06 4.30 -2.26
CA ILE A 108 4.90 3.41 -3.07
C ILE A 108 5.68 4.21 -4.10
N THR A 109 6.98 4.30 -3.90
CA THR A 109 7.90 4.90 -4.87
C THR A 109 7.98 4.07 -6.14
N VAL A 110 7.87 4.71 -7.29
CA VAL A 110 8.13 4.10 -8.60
C VAL A 110 9.63 3.93 -8.78
N THR A 111 10.10 2.68 -8.85
CA THR A 111 11.50 2.34 -9.13
C THR A 111 11.59 1.43 -10.36
N GLU A 112 12.75 1.40 -11.03
CA GLU A 112 12.96 0.51 -12.18
C GLU A 112 12.76 -0.96 -11.81
N ASP A 113 13.15 -1.37 -10.59
CA ASP A 113 13.01 -2.75 -10.13
C ASP A 113 11.54 -3.11 -9.87
N ARG A 114 10.77 -2.21 -9.24
CA ARG A 114 9.33 -2.40 -9.04
C ARG A 114 8.56 -2.41 -10.36
N GLN A 115 8.95 -1.54 -11.30
CA GLN A 115 8.34 -1.48 -12.65
C GLN A 115 8.56 -2.75 -13.49
N LYS A 116 9.54 -3.58 -13.21
CA LYS A 116 9.71 -4.88 -13.89
C LYS A 116 8.54 -5.83 -13.62
N ASN A 117 7.90 -5.70 -12.45
CA ASN A 117 6.93 -6.65 -11.95
C ASN A 117 5.55 -6.06 -11.63
N CYS A 118 5.43 -4.73 -11.61
CA CYS A 118 4.19 -3.99 -11.41
C CYS A 118 3.99 -2.95 -12.50
N ASP A 119 2.73 -2.61 -12.76
CA ASP A 119 2.35 -1.39 -13.46
C ASP A 119 2.01 -0.32 -12.41
N PHE A 120 2.18 0.94 -12.77
CA PHE A 120 1.97 2.07 -11.89
C PHE A 120 1.11 3.13 -12.56
N THR A 121 0.39 3.89 -11.77
CA THR A 121 -0.19 5.15 -12.24
C THR A 121 0.92 6.16 -12.58
N ASP A 122 0.52 7.28 -13.19
CA ASP A 122 1.33 8.50 -13.15
C ASP A 122 1.52 8.90 -11.68
N PRO A 123 2.68 9.47 -11.31
CA PRO A 123 2.92 9.92 -9.96
C PRO A 123 1.94 11.02 -9.53
N TYR A 124 1.46 10.95 -8.30
CA TYR A 124 0.61 12.00 -7.71
C TYR A 124 1.34 12.85 -6.68
N PHE A 125 2.51 12.44 -6.19
CA PHE A 125 3.33 13.17 -5.23
C PHE A 125 4.82 12.91 -5.45
N LEU A 126 5.66 13.86 -5.07
CA LEU A 126 7.12 13.71 -5.08
C LEU A 126 7.65 13.88 -3.67
N ALA A 127 8.01 12.77 -3.04
CA ALA A 127 8.64 12.72 -1.71
C ALA A 127 10.17 12.72 -1.80
N SER A 128 10.82 12.71 -0.64
CA SER A 128 12.27 12.52 -0.51
C SER A 128 12.58 11.76 0.78
N GLN A 129 13.67 11.00 0.81
CA GLN A 129 14.19 10.43 2.05
C GLN A 129 14.80 11.53 2.94
N ALA A 130 14.57 11.41 4.25
CA ALA A 130 15.11 12.29 5.28
C ALA A 130 15.87 11.50 6.34
N ILE A 131 16.77 12.19 7.04
CA ILE A 131 17.52 11.66 8.19
C ILE A 131 16.87 12.16 9.45
N VAL A 132 16.51 11.24 10.34
CA VAL A 132 15.96 11.54 11.68
C VAL A 132 16.99 11.14 12.72
N VAL A 133 17.22 12.03 13.69
CA VAL A 133 18.21 11.87 14.76
C VAL A 133 17.64 12.30 16.11
N THR A 134 18.33 11.96 17.20
CA THR A 134 18.02 12.55 18.52
C THR A 134 18.50 14.01 18.60
N ALA A 135 17.91 14.81 19.48
CA ALA A 135 18.24 16.24 19.60
C ALA A 135 19.71 16.54 19.98
N ASP A 136 20.39 15.58 20.59
CA ASP A 136 21.80 15.66 21.01
C ASP A 136 22.76 14.89 20.07
N SER A 137 22.24 14.41 18.91
CA SER A 137 23.04 13.67 17.94
C SER A 137 24.17 14.51 17.34
N PRO A 138 25.37 13.94 17.15
CA PRO A 138 26.43 14.58 16.40
C PRO A 138 26.24 14.54 14.88
N ILE A 139 25.25 13.80 14.38
CA ILE A 139 24.93 13.68 12.94
C ILE A 139 24.17 14.93 12.52
N THR A 140 24.69 15.65 11.53
CA THR A 140 24.11 16.90 11.03
C THR A 140 23.82 16.90 9.54
N CYS A 141 24.35 15.91 8.81
CA CYS A 141 24.14 15.75 7.37
C CYS A 141 24.35 14.29 6.95
N LYS A 142 24.05 13.99 5.70
CA LYS A 142 24.21 12.66 5.10
C LYS A 142 25.65 12.11 5.20
N ALA A 143 26.65 12.97 5.07
CA ALA A 143 28.05 12.54 5.17
C ALA A 143 28.43 11.96 6.54
N ASP A 144 27.71 12.35 7.61
CA ASP A 144 27.95 11.85 8.96
C ASP A 144 27.40 10.44 9.20
N LEU A 145 26.66 9.86 8.24
CA LEU A 145 26.08 8.51 8.33
C LEU A 145 27.11 7.40 8.12
N GLU A 146 28.30 7.71 7.59
CA GLU A 146 29.36 6.71 7.39
C GLU A 146 29.74 6.05 8.74
N GLY A 147 29.68 4.71 8.77
CA GLY A 147 29.96 3.91 9.98
C GLY A 147 28.91 4.00 11.07
N LYS A 148 27.75 4.58 10.79
CA LYS A 148 26.61 4.64 11.70
C LYS A 148 25.66 3.49 11.48
N LYS A 149 24.94 3.16 12.55
CA LYS A 149 23.83 2.19 12.49
C LYS A 149 22.52 2.94 12.25
N ILE A 150 21.80 2.52 11.21
CA ILE A 150 20.60 3.20 10.73
C ILE A 150 19.41 2.26 10.81
N SER A 151 18.28 2.73 11.36
CA SER A 151 17.02 2.03 11.28
C SER A 151 16.24 2.46 10.02
N VAL A 152 15.53 1.50 9.44
CA VAL A 152 14.67 1.68 8.27
C VAL A 152 13.46 0.74 8.37
N GLN A 153 12.43 0.97 7.56
CA GLN A 153 11.38 -0.02 7.37
C GLN A 153 11.81 -1.03 6.29
N THR A 154 11.48 -2.30 6.50
CA THR A 154 11.79 -3.40 5.60
C THR A 154 11.08 -3.25 4.24
N GLY A 155 11.81 -3.48 3.14
CA GLY A 155 11.27 -3.46 1.77
C GLY A 155 11.10 -2.07 1.17
N THR A 156 11.58 -1.01 1.86
CA THR A 156 11.50 0.38 1.40
C THR A 156 12.71 0.79 0.54
N THR A 157 12.55 1.87 -0.20
CA THR A 157 13.66 2.55 -0.90
C THR A 157 14.69 3.12 0.09
N ALA A 158 14.27 3.46 1.32
CA ALA A 158 15.18 3.84 2.41
C ALA A 158 16.13 2.71 2.81
N GLU A 159 15.61 1.47 2.93
CA GLU A 159 16.43 0.28 3.20
C GLU A 159 17.42 0.03 2.08
N GLU A 160 16.94 0.01 0.83
CA GLU A 160 17.77 -0.19 -0.35
C GLU A 160 18.87 0.87 -0.46
N TYR A 161 18.49 2.16 -0.32
CA TYR A 161 19.44 3.27 -0.32
C TYR A 161 20.53 3.11 0.75
N CYS A 162 20.16 2.78 2.00
CA CYS A 162 21.12 2.61 3.08
C CYS A 162 22.05 1.42 2.86
N MET A 163 21.55 0.30 2.33
CA MET A 163 22.36 -0.87 1.99
C MET A 163 23.34 -0.58 0.85
N ASP A 164 22.89 0.09 -0.21
CA ASP A 164 23.70 0.44 -1.36
C ASP A 164 24.84 1.42 -1.03
N ASN A 165 24.62 2.27 -0.02
CA ASN A 165 25.67 3.16 0.50
C ASN A 165 26.56 2.51 1.58
N GLY A 166 26.36 1.22 1.88
CA GLY A 166 27.20 0.45 2.79
C GLY A 166 27.05 0.80 4.25
N TYR A 167 25.91 1.37 4.67
CA TYR A 167 25.60 1.66 6.06
C TYR A 167 25.25 0.38 6.84
N GLU A 168 25.43 0.40 8.19
CA GLU A 168 24.95 -0.68 9.04
C GLU A 168 23.42 -0.54 9.24
N VAL A 169 22.63 -1.36 8.56
CA VAL A 169 21.16 -1.26 8.53
C VAL A 169 20.54 -2.18 9.57
N LEU A 170 19.56 -1.68 10.31
CA LEU A 170 18.65 -2.45 11.15
C LEU A 170 17.22 -2.22 10.68
N SER A 171 16.66 -3.23 10.02
CA SER A 171 15.35 -3.17 9.39
C SER A 171 14.24 -3.57 10.38
N PHE A 172 13.12 -2.88 10.32
CA PHE A 172 11.92 -3.12 11.12
C PHE A 172 10.69 -3.25 10.21
N THR A 173 9.73 -4.04 10.64
CA THR A 173 8.47 -4.20 9.91
C THR A 173 7.64 -2.91 9.92
N ALA A 174 7.68 -2.17 11.05
CA ALA A 174 6.90 -0.94 11.24
C ALA A 174 7.81 0.29 11.45
N ASN A 175 7.39 1.45 10.91
CA ASN A 175 8.09 2.73 11.08
C ASN A 175 8.18 3.16 12.54
N ASN A 176 7.14 2.93 13.35
CA ASN A 176 7.17 3.22 14.78
C ASN A 176 8.26 2.44 15.52
N ASP A 177 8.53 1.18 15.14
CA ASP A 177 9.59 0.38 15.74
C ASP A 177 10.99 0.87 15.30
N ALA A 178 11.12 1.30 14.03
CA ALA A 178 12.35 1.93 13.54
C ALA A 178 12.67 3.23 14.29
N ALA A 179 11.68 4.10 14.50
CA ALA A 179 11.80 5.31 15.29
C ALA A 179 12.10 5.02 16.77
N ALA A 180 11.46 3.98 17.34
CA ALA A 180 11.73 3.57 18.73
C ALA A 180 13.13 3.00 18.91
N ALA A 181 13.73 2.38 17.89
CA ALA A 181 15.13 1.95 17.92
C ALA A 181 16.09 3.15 18.06
N LEU A 182 15.78 4.28 17.41
CA LEU A 182 16.52 5.52 17.55
C LEU A 182 16.37 6.13 18.96
N THR A 183 15.14 6.27 19.46
CA THR A 183 14.87 6.84 20.79
C THR A 183 15.50 6.02 21.92
N THR A 184 15.67 4.72 21.74
CA THR A 184 16.29 3.82 22.72
C THR A 184 17.81 3.66 22.55
N GLY A 185 18.41 4.35 21.58
CA GLY A 185 19.85 4.32 21.32
C GLY A 185 20.37 2.99 20.74
N LYS A 186 19.50 2.20 20.11
CA LYS A 186 19.91 0.98 19.38
C LYS A 186 20.55 1.31 18.03
N VAL A 187 20.19 2.44 17.45
CA VAL A 187 20.71 3.00 16.21
C VAL A 187 21.08 4.46 16.39
N ASP A 188 21.87 4.99 15.47
CA ASP A 188 22.36 6.38 15.50
C ASP A 188 21.45 7.33 14.72
N ALA A 189 20.75 6.82 13.71
CA ALA A 189 19.79 7.56 12.89
C ALA A 189 18.65 6.65 12.39
N TRP A 190 17.56 7.26 11.95
CA TRP A 190 16.48 6.62 11.23
C TRP A 190 16.32 7.31 9.87
N VAL A 191 16.23 6.55 8.79
CA VAL A 191 15.98 7.06 7.44
C VAL A 191 14.58 6.64 7.00
N VAL A 192 13.79 7.62 6.58
CA VAL A 192 12.39 7.48 6.17
C VAL A 192 12.00 8.68 5.33
N ASP A 193 10.88 8.61 4.62
CA ASP A 193 10.36 9.73 3.83
C ASP A 193 10.03 10.95 4.68
N ASN A 194 10.33 12.14 4.15
CA ASN A 194 10.34 13.41 4.89
C ASN A 194 9.02 13.71 5.60
N GLU A 195 7.89 13.55 4.93
CA GLU A 195 6.56 13.85 5.49
C GLU A 195 6.25 12.93 6.67
N VAL A 196 6.64 11.66 6.58
CA VAL A 196 6.50 10.67 7.65
C VAL A 196 7.47 10.97 8.79
N ALA A 197 8.71 11.34 8.46
CA ALA A 197 9.69 11.79 9.44
C ALA A 197 9.13 12.95 10.27
N VAL A 198 8.58 13.99 9.61
CA VAL A 198 7.99 15.16 10.28
C VAL A 198 6.81 14.75 11.17
N ALA A 199 5.90 13.90 10.65
CA ALA A 199 4.72 13.47 11.39
C ALA A 199 5.06 12.65 12.66
N LEU A 200 6.03 11.74 12.57
CA LEU A 200 6.37 10.82 13.66
C LEU A 200 7.45 11.38 14.60
N ALA A 201 8.44 12.12 14.08
CA ALA A 201 9.52 12.67 14.91
C ALA A 201 9.00 13.68 15.95
N ALA A 202 8.05 14.52 15.59
CA ALA A 202 7.44 15.50 16.49
C ALA A 202 6.82 14.87 17.74
N GLN A 203 6.25 13.66 17.59
CA GLN A 203 5.61 12.94 18.69
C GLN A 203 6.63 12.29 19.65
N GLN A 204 7.87 12.07 19.18
CA GLN A 204 8.91 11.32 19.88
C GLN A 204 10.08 12.19 20.34
N GLY A 205 10.03 13.51 20.10
CA GLY A 205 11.11 14.43 20.45
C GLY A 205 12.37 14.22 19.62
N LEU A 206 12.23 13.72 18.41
CA LEU A 206 13.29 13.53 17.45
C LEU A 206 13.43 14.75 16.52
N THR A 207 14.57 14.87 15.86
CA THR A 207 14.90 15.96 14.93
C THR A 207 15.02 15.40 13.51
N VAL A 208 14.32 15.99 12.57
CA VAL A 208 14.48 15.74 11.13
C VAL A 208 15.54 16.70 10.61
N LEU A 209 16.54 16.18 9.91
CA LEU A 209 17.57 17.03 9.28
C LEU A 209 17.03 17.66 8.00
N ASP A 210 17.41 18.92 7.76
CA ASP A 210 16.98 19.70 6.59
C ASP A 210 17.85 19.37 5.35
N GLU A 211 17.90 18.08 4.96
CA GLU A 211 18.61 17.58 3.79
C GLU A 211 17.80 16.51 3.08
N ALA A 212 17.27 16.82 1.90
CA ALA A 212 16.63 15.83 1.04
C ALA A 212 17.69 14.88 0.46
N MET A 213 17.50 13.57 0.65
CA MET A 213 18.48 12.56 0.23
C MET A 213 18.21 12.01 -1.17
N THR A 214 16.95 11.93 -1.56
CA THR A 214 16.48 11.27 -2.78
C THR A 214 15.33 12.03 -3.42
N SER A 215 14.77 11.46 -4.48
CA SER A 215 13.54 11.91 -5.14
C SER A 215 12.65 10.69 -5.33
N GLU A 216 11.50 10.66 -4.64
CA GLU A 216 10.63 9.52 -4.49
C GLU A 216 9.25 9.79 -5.13
N PRO A 217 9.05 9.47 -6.43
CA PRO A 217 7.75 9.63 -7.07
C PRO A 217 6.77 8.57 -6.56
N TYR A 218 5.70 8.98 -5.87
CA TYR A 218 4.65 8.09 -5.37
C TYR A 218 3.57 7.83 -6.40
N ALA A 219 3.22 6.54 -6.56
CA ALA A 219 2.14 6.11 -7.44
C ALA A 219 1.42 4.89 -6.88
N PHE A 220 0.20 4.64 -7.35
CA PHE A 220 -0.52 3.41 -7.06
C PHE A 220 0.03 2.27 -7.92
N ALA A 221 0.22 1.10 -7.29
CA ALA A 221 0.78 -0.10 -7.92
C ALA A 221 -0.32 -1.09 -8.33
N PHE A 222 -0.12 -1.76 -9.46
CA PHE A 222 -1.02 -2.76 -10.04
C PHE A 222 -0.24 -3.99 -10.49
N ALA A 223 -0.93 -5.14 -10.62
CA ALA A 223 -0.34 -6.29 -11.27
C ALA A 223 0.03 -5.97 -12.73
N LYS A 224 1.09 -6.60 -13.25
CA LYS A 224 1.48 -6.44 -14.66
C LYS A 224 0.34 -6.78 -15.60
N GLY A 225 0.13 -5.93 -16.62
CA GLY A 225 -0.92 -6.08 -17.64
C GLY A 225 -2.26 -5.48 -17.20
N SER A 226 -2.28 -4.61 -16.17
CA SER A 226 -3.48 -3.91 -15.70
C SER A 226 -3.77 -2.60 -16.47
N ASP A 227 -3.40 -2.54 -17.75
CA ASP A 227 -3.40 -1.32 -18.58
C ASP A 227 -4.73 -0.53 -18.54
N GLU A 228 -5.87 -1.22 -18.57
CA GLU A 228 -7.20 -0.58 -18.55
C GLU A 228 -7.47 0.09 -17.20
N LEU A 229 -7.15 -0.58 -16.09
CA LEU A 229 -7.36 -0.06 -14.75
C LEU A 229 -6.40 1.10 -14.46
N VAL A 230 -5.12 0.95 -14.81
CA VAL A 230 -4.11 2.03 -14.72
C VAL A 230 -4.54 3.25 -15.52
N SER A 231 -5.02 3.06 -16.76
CA SER A 231 -5.50 4.17 -17.61
C SER A 231 -6.70 4.88 -16.98
N SER A 232 -7.63 4.12 -16.37
CA SER A 232 -8.80 4.70 -15.68
C SER A 232 -8.39 5.49 -14.45
N PHE A 233 -7.44 4.97 -13.65
CA PHE A 233 -6.87 5.68 -12.50
C PHE A 233 -6.14 6.96 -12.92
N ASN A 234 -5.31 6.91 -13.97
CA ASN A 234 -4.62 8.09 -14.49
C ASN A 234 -5.59 9.16 -14.98
N ALA A 235 -6.68 8.77 -15.64
CA ALA A 235 -7.70 9.72 -16.06
C ALA A 235 -8.37 10.41 -14.86
N SER A 236 -8.68 9.66 -13.80
CA SER A 236 -9.25 10.18 -12.57
C SER A 236 -8.24 11.07 -11.81
N LEU A 237 -6.99 10.60 -11.62
CA LEU A 237 -5.92 11.38 -10.99
C LEU A 237 -5.71 12.72 -11.71
N LYS A 238 -5.62 12.69 -13.03
CA LYS A 238 -5.48 13.92 -13.83
C LYS A 238 -6.63 14.89 -13.60
N LYS A 239 -7.87 14.41 -13.56
CA LYS A 239 -9.04 15.25 -13.27
C LYS A 239 -8.93 15.87 -11.89
N LEU A 240 -8.58 15.09 -10.86
CA LEU A 240 -8.45 15.54 -9.47
C LEU A 240 -7.25 16.51 -9.28
N MET A 241 -6.20 16.40 -10.09
CA MET A 241 -5.11 17.38 -10.14
C MET A 241 -5.57 18.68 -10.83
N ASP A 242 -6.24 18.57 -11.98
CA ASP A 242 -6.67 19.71 -12.79
C ASP A 242 -7.73 20.58 -12.08
N ASP A 243 -8.61 19.96 -11.27
CA ASP A 243 -9.68 20.68 -10.53
C ASP A 243 -9.25 21.16 -9.14
N GLY A 244 -8.04 20.78 -8.69
CA GLY A 244 -7.46 21.20 -7.41
C GLY A 244 -7.80 20.30 -6.23
N SER A 245 -8.57 19.23 -6.41
CA SER A 245 -8.95 18.31 -5.32
C SER A 245 -7.74 17.68 -4.63
N ILE A 246 -6.69 17.32 -5.38
CA ILE A 246 -5.45 16.80 -4.81
C ILE A 246 -4.79 17.85 -3.90
N GLN A 247 -4.68 19.11 -4.34
CA GLN A 247 -4.14 20.19 -3.53
C GLN A 247 -4.93 20.37 -2.23
N GLU A 248 -6.27 20.37 -2.30
CA GLU A 248 -7.13 20.50 -1.11
C GLU A 248 -6.92 19.37 -0.11
N ILE A 249 -6.69 18.12 -0.58
CA ILE A 249 -6.36 17.00 0.29
C ILE A 249 -5.03 17.26 1.00
N PHE A 250 -3.96 17.60 0.28
CA PHE A 250 -2.65 17.87 0.90
C PHE A 250 -2.74 19.03 1.90
N ASP A 251 -3.46 20.10 1.58
CA ASP A 251 -3.70 21.24 2.48
C ASP A 251 -4.43 20.83 3.76
N LYS A 252 -5.40 19.92 3.68
CA LYS A 252 -6.12 19.34 4.84
C LYS A 252 -5.17 18.68 5.83
N TYR A 253 -4.11 18.02 5.34
CA TYR A 253 -3.11 17.35 6.17
C TYR A 253 -1.90 18.23 6.50
N GLY A 254 -1.87 19.47 6.01
CA GLY A 254 -0.77 20.41 6.25
C GLY A 254 0.52 20.07 5.52
N VAL A 255 0.44 19.30 4.44
CA VAL A 255 1.57 18.92 3.59
C VAL A 255 1.64 19.86 2.39
N LEU A 256 2.83 20.39 2.12
CA LEU A 256 3.05 21.19 0.91
C LEU A 256 2.98 20.28 -0.32
N TYR A 257 1.96 20.49 -1.14
CA TYR A 257 1.84 19.77 -2.39
C TYR A 257 2.67 20.43 -3.49
N VAL A 258 3.55 19.65 -4.08
CA VAL A 258 4.25 20.01 -5.32
C VAL A 258 3.88 18.97 -6.35
N ALA A 259 3.17 19.39 -7.39
CA ALA A 259 2.77 18.48 -8.46
C ALA A 259 4.02 17.86 -9.12
N PRO A 260 4.07 16.54 -9.33
CA PRO A 260 5.13 15.92 -10.10
C PRO A 260 5.21 16.52 -11.50
N GLU A 261 6.43 16.69 -12.02
CA GLU A 261 6.62 17.10 -13.43
C GLU A 261 6.12 15.97 -14.35
N ALA A 262 5.35 16.33 -15.39
CA ALA A 262 4.75 15.42 -16.35
C ALA A 262 5.77 14.80 -17.32
#